data_07643211eaf2472b32bbb12147e6ce4b
#
_entry.id   07643211eaf2472b32bbb12147e6ce4b
#
_cell.length_a   1.000
_cell.length_b   1.000
_cell.length_c   1.000
_cell.angle_alpha   90.00
_cell.angle_beta   90.00
_cell.angle_gamma   90.00
#
_symmetry.space_group_name_H-M   'P 1'
#
loop_
_entity.id
_entity.type
_entity.pdbx_description
1 polymer ?
#
loop_
_entity_poly.entity_id
_entity_poly.type
_entity_poly.pdbx_seq_one_letter_code
_entity_poly.pdbx_strand_id
1 'polypeptide(L)'
;MEQGNWNVDEMLHWLDMKINREDRNIREQSKKMNENFLHFFEWNAESLYKSHFMSGCYKILRQAVDGAKGMDTVWNIVEDNIAYCENKLLNGQVDCNSSSRTTNVAHFLKLECMQQLVRDYREFANILAQTPPEENLQQTANKTEKKREEPP
;
A
#
# COMPACT_ATOMS: atom_id res chain seq x y z
N MET A 1 -10.04 21.45 18.76
CA MET A 1 -10.10 20.66 17.53
C MET A 1 -8.70 20.11 17.30
N GLU A 2 -8.53 18.81 17.46
CA GLU A 2 -7.33 18.16 16.94
C GLU A 2 -7.35 18.40 15.43
N GLN A 3 -6.35 19.09 14.92
CA GLN A 3 -6.11 19.13 13.47
C GLN A 3 -5.92 17.69 13.05
N GLY A 4 -6.93 17.14 12.38
CA GLY A 4 -6.85 15.81 11.79
C GLY A 4 -5.57 15.75 11.00
N ASN A 5 -4.83 14.66 11.16
CA ASN A 5 -3.55 14.48 10.46
C ASN A 5 -3.85 14.20 9.00
N TRP A 6 -3.95 15.27 8.20
CA TRP A 6 -4.32 15.22 6.78
C TRP A 6 -3.54 14.16 6.01
N ASN A 7 -2.26 14.00 6.29
CA ASN A 7 -1.40 13.06 5.60
C ASN A 7 -1.79 11.60 5.91
N VAL A 8 -2.18 11.31 7.14
CA VAL A 8 -2.65 9.98 7.54
C VAL A 8 -4.01 9.71 6.91
N ASP A 9 -4.91 10.68 6.89
CA ASP A 9 -6.23 10.54 6.27
C ASP A 9 -6.11 10.32 4.76
N GLU A 10 -5.19 11.01 4.09
CA GLU A 10 -4.89 10.81 2.68
C GLU A 10 -4.31 9.42 2.41
N MET A 11 -3.39 8.96 3.24
CA MET A 11 -2.84 7.61 3.16
C MET A 11 -3.93 6.54 3.35
N LEU A 12 -4.82 6.71 4.34
CA LEU A 12 -5.95 5.80 4.57
C LEU A 12 -6.91 5.78 3.39
N HIS A 13 -7.16 6.94 2.77
CA HIS A 13 -7.97 7.03 1.55
C HIS A 13 -7.35 6.21 0.41
N TRP A 14 -6.05 6.34 0.17
CA TRP A 14 -5.34 5.56 -0.84
C TRP A 14 -5.36 4.05 -0.53
N LEU A 15 -5.20 3.67 0.73
CA LEU A 15 -5.35 2.27 1.16
C LEU A 15 -6.74 1.73 0.87
N ASP A 16 -7.79 2.48 1.19
CA ASP A 16 -9.17 2.09 0.92
C ASP A 16 -9.44 1.91 -0.58
N MET A 17 -8.89 2.79 -1.42
CA MET A 17 -8.97 2.64 -2.88
C MET A 17 -8.30 1.35 -3.36
N LYS A 18 -7.11 1.03 -2.85
CA LYS A 18 -6.39 -0.19 -3.21
C LYS A 18 -7.13 -1.44 -2.73
N ILE A 19 -7.63 -1.45 -1.51
CA ILE A 19 -8.45 -2.54 -0.96
C ILE A 19 -9.69 -2.76 -1.82
N ASN A 20 -10.43 -1.71 -2.14
CA ASN A 20 -11.65 -1.80 -2.94
C ASN A 20 -11.39 -2.35 -4.35
N ARG A 21 -10.26 -1.98 -4.95
CA ARG A 21 -9.85 -2.52 -6.25
C ARG A 21 -9.58 -4.02 -6.18
N GLU A 22 -8.82 -4.46 -5.20
CA GLU A 22 -8.51 -5.88 -5.04
C GLU A 22 -9.75 -6.71 -4.66
N ASP A 23 -10.58 -6.20 -3.76
CA ASP A 23 -11.83 -6.87 -3.37
C ASP A 23 -12.83 -6.99 -4.53
N ARG A 24 -12.86 -6.00 -5.43
CA ARG A 24 -13.64 -6.09 -6.68
C ARG A 24 -13.12 -7.20 -7.58
N ASN A 25 -11.81 -7.26 -7.80
CA ASN A 25 -11.20 -8.33 -8.59
C ASN A 25 -11.46 -9.71 -7.99
N ILE A 26 -11.37 -9.84 -6.67
CA ILE A 26 -11.71 -11.09 -5.97
C ILE A 26 -13.15 -11.53 -6.30
N ARG A 27 -14.12 -10.62 -6.23
CA ARG A 27 -15.52 -10.95 -6.56
C ARG A 27 -15.69 -11.36 -8.01
N GLU A 28 -15.08 -10.65 -8.95
CA GLU A 28 -15.15 -10.95 -10.38
C GLU A 28 -14.50 -12.28 -10.73
N GLN A 29 -13.32 -12.56 -10.19
CA GLN A 29 -12.61 -13.81 -10.44
C GLN A 29 -13.29 -15.01 -9.75
N SER A 30 -13.85 -14.84 -8.56
CA SER A 30 -14.61 -15.89 -7.87
C SER A 30 -15.86 -16.28 -8.65
N LYS A 31 -16.52 -15.34 -9.32
CA LYS A 31 -17.63 -15.62 -10.22
C LYS A 31 -17.19 -16.47 -11.41
N LYS A 32 -16.09 -16.12 -12.07
CA LYS A 32 -15.53 -16.90 -13.19
C LYS A 32 -15.15 -18.32 -12.76
N MET A 33 -14.59 -18.48 -11.55
CA MET A 33 -14.23 -19.78 -10.98
C MET A 33 -15.46 -20.68 -10.85
N ASN A 34 -16.58 -20.13 -10.40
CA ASN A 34 -17.84 -20.88 -10.25
C ASN A 34 -18.51 -21.21 -11.60
N GLU A 35 -18.31 -20.40 -12.62
CA GLU A 35 -18.88 -20.61 -13.96
C GLU A 35 -18.13 -21.68 -14.76
N ASN A 36 -16.78 -21.65 -14.73
CA ASN A 36 -15.93 -22.63 -15.41
C ASN A 36 -14.59 -22.76 -14.70
N PHE A 37 -14.49 -23.71 -13.78
CA PHE A 37 -13.31 -23.91 -12.95
C PHE A 37 -12.03 -24.19 -13.75
N LEU A 38 -12.08 -25.06 -14.76
CA LEU A 38 -10.88 -25.44 -15.51
C LEU A 38 -10.31 -24.27 -16.27
N HIS A 39 -11.17 -23.52 -16.97
CA HIS A 39 -10.76 -22.31 -17.67
C HIS A 39 -10.22 -21.23 -16.69
N PHE A 40 -10.93 -21.05 -15.57
CA PHE A 40 -10.48 -20.14 -14.53
C PHE A 40 -9.10 -20.51 -14.00
N PHE A 41 -8.89 -21.79 -13.68
CA PHE A 41 -7.61 -22.24 -13.12
C PHE A 41 -6.45 -22.01 -14.10
N GLU A 42 -6.65 -22.26 -15.37
CA GLU A 42 -5.64 -22.09 -16.40
C GLU A 42 -5.27 -20.61 -16.63
N TRP A 43 -6.22 -19.69 -16.54
CA TRP A 43 -6.03 -18.30 -17.00
C TRP A 43 -6.17 -17.22 -15.92
N ASN A 44 -6.87 -17.50 -14.83
CA ASN A 44 -7.25 -16.47 -13.85
C ASN A 44 -6.84 -16.78 -12.41
N ALA A 45 -6.40 -17.98 -12.08
CA ALA A 45 -6.08 -18.39 -10.72
C ALA A 45 -5.00 -17.53 -10.07
N GLU A 46 -3.95 -17.17 -10.82
CA GLU A 46 -2.88 -16.33 -10.32
C GLU A 46 -3.38 -14.93 -9.97
N SER A 47 -4.24 -14.35 -10.78
CA SER A 47 -4.84 -13.03 -10.52
C SER A 47 -5.67 -13.05 -9.24
N LEU A 48 -6.47 -14.08 -9.02
CA LEU A 48 -7.26 -14.23 -7.80
C LEU A 48 -6.34 -14.39 -6.57
N TYR A 49 -5.32 -15.21 -6.67
CA TYR A 49 -4.34 -15.40 -5.59
C TYR A 49 -3.67 -14.09 -5.20
N LYS A 50 -3.15 -13.36 -6.20
CA LYS A 50 -2.49 -12.06 -5.97
C LYS A 50 -3.43 -11.05 -5.33
N SER A 51 -4.67 -10.95 -5.79
CA SER A 51 -5.65 -10.02 -5.21
C SER A 51 -5.98 -10.34 -3.76
N HIS A 52 -6.12 -11.62 -3.40
CA HIS A 52 -6.31 -12.04 -2.01
C HIS A 52 -5.10 -11.66 -1.15
N PHE A 53 -3.90 -11.90 -1.63
CA PHE A 53 -2.67 -11.57 -0.89
C PHE A 53 -2.53 -10.04 -0.70
N MET A 54 -2.71 -9.27 -1.77
CA MET A 54 -2.61 -7.81 -1.74
C MET A 54 -3.68 -7.18 -0.84
N SER A 55 -4.93 -7.60 -0.98
CA SER A 55 -6.03 -7.11 -0.13
C SER A 55 -5.75 -7.40 1.35
N GLY A 56 -5.27 -8.60 1.68
CA GLY A 56 -4.88 -8.96 3.04
C GLY A 56 -3.80 -8.05 3.61
N CYS A 57 -2.74 -7.80 2.85
CA CYS A 57 -1.65 -6.93 3.28
C CYS A 57 -2.11 -5.47 3.49
N TYR A 58 -2.91 -4.92 2.59
CA TYR A 58 -3.44 -3.57 2.75
C TYR A 58 -4.37 -3.44 3.95
N LYS A 59 -5.22 -4.43 4.21
CA LYS A 59 -6.14 -4.44 5.37
C LYS A 59 -5.37 -4.50 6.69
N ILE A 60 -4.30 -5.29 6.77
CA ILE A 60 -3.43 -5.35 7.95
C ILE A 60 -2.76 -4.00 8.18
N LEU A 61 -2.18 -3.40 7.14
CA LEU A 61 -1.56 -2.08 7.25
C LEU A 61 -2.57 -1.01 7.67
N ARG A 62 -3.76 -1.00 7.04
CA ARG A 62 -4.84 -0.07 7.38
C ARG A 62 -5.25 -0.17 8.85
N GLN A 63 -5.42 -1.38 9.35
CA GLN A 63 -5.78 -1.62 10.75
C GLN A 63 -4.68 -1.13 11.71
N ALA A 64 -3.41 -1.37 11.37
CA ALA A 64 -2.29 -0.91 12.19
C ALA A 64 -2.20 0.63 12.23
N VAL A 65 -2.40 1.30 11.09
CA VAL A 65 -2.38 2.76 10.98
C VAL A 65 -3.57 3.38 11.71
N ASP A 66 -4.76 2.81 11.58
CA ASP A 66 -5.97 3.29 12.25
C ASP A 66 -5.87 3.19 13.78
N GLY A 67 -5.18 2.20 14.29
CA GLY A 67 -4.89 2.04 15.72
C GLY A 67 -3.67 2.81 16.24
N ALA A 68 -2.89 3.46 15.37
CA ALA A 68 -1.66 4.13 15.74
C ALA A 68 -1.92 5.47 16.46
N LYS A 69 -1.11 5.74 17.48
CA LYS A 69 -1.14 7.00 18.24
C LYS A 69 0.04 7.87 17.81
N GLY A 70 -0.23 8.85 16.97
CA GLY A 70 0.75 9.83 16.51
C GLY A 70 1.47 9.45 15.22
N MET A 71 2.04 10.47 14.58
CA MET A 71 2.68 10.37 13.26
C MET A 71 3.91 9.47 13.27
N ASP A 72 4.73 9.54 14.32
CA ASP A 72 5.95 8.73 14.43
C ASP A 72 5.64 7.22 14.43
N THR A 73 4.53 6.84 15.08
CA THR A 73 4.07 5.45 15.06
C THR A 73 3.64 5.03 13.67
N VAL A 74 2.92 5.88 12.94
CA VAL A 74 2.52 5.61 11.53
C VAL A 74 3.76 5.45 10.64
N TRP A 75 4.74 6.34 10.77
CA TRP A 75 6.01 6.23 10.06
C TRP A 75 6.71 4.91 10.30
N ASN A 76 6.86 4.52 11.56
CA ASN A 76 7.50 3.26 11.92
C ASN A 76 6.76 2.05 11.34
N ILE A 77 5.44 2.06 11.36
CA ILE A 77 4.62 0.99 10.75
C ILE A 77 4.91 0.87 9.25
N VAL A 78 4.95 1.98 8.52
CA VAL A 78 5.22 1.96 7.08
C VAL A 78 6.65 1.49 6.79
N GLU A 79 7.64 2.03 7.50
CA GLU A 79 9.06 1.64 7.34
C GLU A 79 9.30 0.17 7.68
N ASP A 80 8.69 -0.35 8.75
CA ASP A 80 8.80 -1.76 9.13
C ASP A 80 8.19 -2.69 8.05
N ASN A 81 7.08 -2.29 7.45
CA ASN A 81 6.48 -3.05 6.36
C ASN A 81 7.35 -3.04 5.10
N ILE A 82 7.97 -1.90 4.75
CA ILE A 82 8.93 -1.81 3.65
C ILE A 82 10.11 -2.76 3.92
N ALA A 83 10.73 -2.65 5.09
CA ALA A 83 11.88 -3.47 5.48
C ALA A 83 11.56 -4.97 5.47
N TYR A 84 10.37 -5.35 5.95
CA TYR A 84 9.91 -6.74 5.90
C TYR A 84 9.81 -7.26 4.47
N CYS A 85 9.17 -6.52 3.57
CA CYS A 85 9.03 -6.92 2.17
C CYS A 85 10.40 -6.98 1.45
N GLU A 86 11.26 -5.99 1.68
CA GLU A 86 12.61 -5.98 1.08
C GLU A 86 13.46 -7.14 1.56
N ASN A 87 13.40 -7.49 2.84
CA ASN A 87 14.11 -8.65 3.39
C ASN A 87 13.61 -9.97 2.77
N LYS A 88 12.29 -10.12 2.63
CA LYS A 88 11.69 -11.29 1.96
C LYS A 88 12.09 -11.38 0.50
N LEU A 89 12.19 -10.27 -0.21
CA LEU A 89 12.65 -10.23 -1.60
C LEU A 89 14.12 -10.64 -1.74
N LEU A 90 14.99 -10.19 -0.83
CA LEU A 90 16.41 -10.57 -0.82
C LEU A 90 16.62 -12.08 -0.58
N ASN A 91 15.81 -12.68 0.26
CA ASN A 91 15.94 -14.10 0.65
C ASN A 91 15.00 -15.02 -0.13
N GLY A 92 14.10 -14.47 -0.94
CA GLY A 92 12.97 -15.20 -1.51
C GLY A 92 13.33 -16.35 -2.43
N GLN A 93 14.45 -16.26 -3.15
CA GLN A 93 14.89 -17.33 -4.04
C GLN A 93 15.42 -18.56 -3.26
N VAL A 94 15.94 -18.36 -2.06
CA VAL A 94 16.47 -19.43 -1.20
C VAL A 94 15.33 -20.27 -0.61
N ASP A 95 14.21 -19.62 -0.30
CA ASP A 95 13.05 -20.24 0.36
C ASP A 95 12.14 -21.02 -0.61
N CYS A 96 12.37 -20.90 -1.93
CA CYS A 96 11.55 -21.52 -2.98
C CYS A 96 12.02 -22.94 -3.31
N ASN A 97 11.98 -23.84 -2.34
CA ASN A 97 12.50 -25.19 -2.45
C ASN A 97 11.55 -26.27 -1.91
N SER A 98 10.25 -26.11 -2.15
CA SER A 98 9.26 -27.13 -1.81
C SER A 98 9.21 -28.24 -2.87
N SER A 99 8.86 -29.47 -2.46
CA SER A 99 8.53 -30.55 -3.38
C SER A 99 7.17 -30.33 -4.10
N SER A 100 6.32 -29.47 -3.58
CA SER A 100 5.04 -29.09 -4.16
C SER A 100 5.19 -27.98 -5.19
N ARG A 101 4.77 -28.24 -6.43
CA ARG A 101 4.73 -27.22 -7.50
C ARG A 101 3.82 -26.04 -7.13
N THR A 102 2.65 -26.33 -6.58
CA THR A 102 1.68 -25.30 -6.18
C THR A 102 2.25 -24.38 -5.10
N THR A 103 2.97 -24.93 -4.11
CA THR A 103 3.65 -24.16 -3.08
C THR A 103 4.72 -23.26 -3.67
N ASN A 104 5.51 -23.72 -4.62
CA ASN A 104 6.54 -22.94 -5.27
C ASN A 104 5.93 -21.81 -6.12
N VAL A 105 4.89 -22.09 -6.89
CA VAL A 105 4.17 -21.04 -7.66
C VAL A 105 3.59 -19.98 -6.72
N ALA A 106 2.93 -20.38 -5.64
CA ALA A 106 2.39 -19.45 -4.65
C ALA A 106 3.49 -18.58 -4.04
N HIS A 107 4.66 -19.15 -3.76
CA HIS A 107 5.80 -18.39 -3.25
C HIS A 107 6.29 -17.33 -4.24
N PHE A 108 6.43 -17.67 -5.52
CA PHE A 108 6.79 -16.69 -6.56
C PHE A 108 5.75 -15.58 -6.71
N LEU A 109 4.47 -15.92 -6.66
CA LEU A 109 3.39 -14.94 -6.71
C LEU A 109 3.43 -13.98 -5.52
N LYS A 110 3.75 -14.47 -4.32
CA LYS A 110 3.96 -13.61 -3.13
C LYS A 110 5.12 -12.64 -3.33
N LEU A 111 6.24 -13.10 -3.90
CA LEU A 111 7.38 -12.22 -4.17
C LEU A 111 7.02 -11.12 -5.16
N GLU A 112 6.28 -11.43 -6.22
CA GLU A 112 5.78 -10.44 -7.16
C GLU A 112 4.86 -9.41 -6.48
N CYS A 113 3.96 -9.88 -5.59
CA CYS A 113 3.14 -9.00 -4.78
C CYS A 113 3.97 -8.11 -3.85
N MET A 114 5.01 -8.65 -3.21
CA MET A 114 5.89 -7.89 -2.33
C MET A 114 6.67 -6.80 -3.08
N GLN A 115 7.06 -7.03 -4.33
CA GLN A 115 7.63 -5.97 -5.17
C GLN A 115 6.65 -4.81 -5.39
N GLN A 116 5.38 -5.11 -5.61
CA GLN A 116 4.35 -4.09 -5.74
C GLN A 116 4.08 -3.40 -4.40
N LEU A 117 4.04 -4.14 -3.29
CA LEU A 117 3.84 -3.59 -1.95
C LEU A 117 4.95 -2.61 -1.56
N VAL A 118 6.22 -2.90 -1.87
CA VAL A 118 7.32 -1.96 -1.61
C VAL A 118 7.10 -0.64 -2.33
N ARG A 119 6.67 -0.68 -3.59
CA ARG A 119 6.33 0.54 -4.35
C ARG A 119 5.19 1.32 -3.70
N ASP A 120 4.12 0.63 -3.33
CA ASP A 120 2.95 1.24 -2.71
C ASP A 120 3.26 1.80 -1.32
N TYR A 121 4.03 1.09 -0.51
CA TYR A 121 4.43 1.56 0.82
C TYR A 121 5.35 2.78 0.76
N ARG A 122 6.24 2.85 -0.24
CA ARG A 122 7.06 4.05 -0.50
C ARG A 122 6.19 5.22 -0.97
N GLU A 123 5.16 4.98 -1.75
CA GLU A 123 4.16 6.00 -2.11
C GLU A 123 3.44 6.53 -0.85
N PHE A 124 3.04 5.65 0.08
CA PHE A 124 2.46 6.06 1.35
C PHE A 124 3.44 6.86 2.21
N ALA A 125 4.71 6.47 2.27
CA ALA A 125 5.74 7.26 2.93
C ALA A 125 5.87 8.66 2.32
N ASN A 126 5.79 8.78 1.01
CA ASN A 126 5.80 10.06 0.32
C ASN A 126 4.58 10.92 0.67
N ILE A 127 3.38 10.33 0.77
CA ILE A 127 2.18 11.03 1.21
C ILE A 127 2.35 11.54 2.64
N LEU A 128 2.88 10.73 3.55
CA LEU A 128 3.15 11.14 4.93
C LEU A 128 4.14 12.30 5.05
N ALA A 129 5.07 12.42 4.09
CA ALA A 129 6.06 13.50 4.05
C ALA A 129 5.55 14.80 3.42
N GLN A 130 4.36 14.81 2.80
CA GLN A 130 3.82 16.01 2.15
C GLN A 130 3.37 17.06 3.15
N THR A 131 3.58 18.34 2.79
CA THR A 131 3.03 19.45 3.54
C THR A 131 1.54 19.62 3.23
N PRO A 132 0.66 19.75 4.26
CA PRO A 132 -0.76 19.99 4.04
C PRO A 132 -1.03 21.21 3.15
N PRO A 133 -2.09 21.20 2.31
CA PRO A 133 -2.38 22.28 1.37
C PRO A 133 -2.58 23.65 2.03
N GLU A 134 -3.12 23.70 3.24
CA GLU A 134 -3.36 24.95 4.00
C GLU A 134 -2.06 25.61 4.46
N GLU A 135 -1.03 24.84 4.83
CA GLU A 135 0.29 25.38 5.19
C GLU A 135 1.01 25.95 3.98
N ASN A 136 0.82 25.36 2.79
CA ASN A 136 1.37 25.88 1.54
C ASN A 136 0.76 27.25 1.18
N LEU A 137 -0.51 27.51 1.47
CA LEU A 137 -1.17 28.79 1.25
C LEU A 137 -0.62 29.87 2.19
N GLN A 138 -0.32 29.55 3.45
CA GLN A 138 0.27 30.49 4.41
C GLN A 138 1.73 30.82 4.08
N GLN A 139 2.52 29.87 3.60
CA GLN A 139 3.89 30.12 3.17
C GLN A 139 3.94 31.01 1.91
N THR A 140 2.98 30.89 1.02
CA THR A 140 2.88 31.73 -0.19
C THR A 140 2.43 33.16 0.18
N ALA A 141 1.48 33.29 1.12
CA ALA A 141 1.04 34.59 1.63
C ALA A 141 2.16 35.35 2.34
N ASN A 142 2.91 34.68 3.23
CA ASN A 142 4.03 35.27 3.95
C ASN A 142 5.20 35.67 3.04
N LYS A 143 5.42 34.94 1.94
CA LYS A 143 6.42 35.33 0.92
C LYS A 143 6.00 36.57 0.13
N THR A 144 4.72 36.76 -0.07
CA THR A 144 4.16 37.88 -0.83
C THR A 144 4.15 39.16 0.02
N GLU A 145 3.92 39.06 1.33
CA GLU A 145 4.01 40.19 2.25
C GLU A 145 5.46 40.69 2.45
N LYS A 146 6.41 39.76 2.61
CA LYS A 146 7.84 40.15 2.72
C LYS A 146 8.42 40.88 1.50
N LYS A 147 7.84 40.65 0.31
CA LYS A 147 8.26 41.36 -0.91
C LYS A 147 7.67 42.78 -1.04
N ARG A 148 6.66 43.11 -0.24
CA ARG A 148 5.99 44.44 -0.24
C ARG A 148 6.60 45.40 0.77
N GLU A 149 7.44 44.94 1.68
CA GLU A 149 8.07 45.77 2.74
C GLU A 149 9.51 46.20 2.47
N GLU A 150 10.08 45.92 1.29
CA GLU A 150 11.35 46.51 0.91
C GLU A 150 11.12 47.91 0.36
N PRO A 151 11.58 49.01 1.03
CA PRO A 151 11.49 50.36 0.52
C PRO A 151 12.47 50.56 -0.64
N PRO A 152 12.20 51.52 -1.55
CA PRO A 152 13.01 51.78 -2.72
C PRO A 152 14.39 52.32 -2.40
#